data_343d8525eb4334bf1c2c3458285c3329
#
_entry.id   343d8525eb4334bf1c2c3458285c3329
#
_cell.length_a   1.000
_cell.length_b   1.000
_cell.length_c   1.000
_cell.angle_alpha   90.00
_cell.angle_beta   90.00
_cell.angle_gamma   90.00
#
_symmetry.space_group_name_H-M   'P 1'
#
loop_
_entity.id
_entity.type
_entity.pdbx_description
1 polymer ?
#
loop_
_entity_poly.entity_id
_entity_poly.type
_entity_poly.pdbx_seq_one_letter_code
_entity_poly.pdbx_strand_id
1 'polypeptide(L)'
;VSDTVIEAAVEKNKTTYRIVSVGAVDEIDNTYTYNTPITVKFNNKLLTTGEKFAGWMSGDDIISFDEEYTFFVGAEATITAVISTKDAEIVPITLVTNVSLIENDSVASFLIERSMPDGYEYVESGAIYTNDATNASKLKLAGVNGTTVRKMISKFQSANGQMRVNIGSTAGGSTFCLVSYLTYRDADGSLTTIYSPIYSATTTAAAV
;
A
#
# COMPACT_ATOMS: atom_id res chain seq x y z
N VAL A 1 47.98 -1.31 24.15
CA VAL A 1 47.22 -1.26 22.88
C VAL A 1 45.81 -0.92 23.25
N SER A 2 45.37 0.28 22.91
CA SER A 2 44.00 0.79 23.20
C SER A 2 43.07 0.28 22.12
N ASP A 3 42.10 -0.55 22.46
CA ASP A 3 41.00 -0.91 21.59
C ASP A 3 40.14 0.32 21.29
N THR A 4 40.28 0.85 20.09
CA THR A 4 39.41 1.92 19.60
C THR A 4 38.14 1.25 19.08
N VAL A 5 37.06 1.30 19.83
CA VAL A 5 35.72 0.93 19.35
C VAL A 5 35.28 2.03 18.38
N ILE A 6 35.25 1.73 17.10
CA ILE A 6 34.62 2.59 16.09
C ILE A 6 33.13 2.27 16.12
N GLU A 7 32.34 3.05 16.84
CA GLU A 7 30.89 3.06 16.68
C GLU A 7 30.57 3.74 15.35
N ALA A 8 30.16 2.97 14.35
CA ALA A 8 29.56 3.51 13.15
C ALA A 8 28.19 4.10 13.54
N ALA A 9 28.13 5.42 13.65
CA ALA A 9 26.87 6.13 13.70
C ALA A 9 26.19 5.97 12.33
N VAL A 10 25.29 5.01 12.20
CA VAL A 10 24.39 4.90 11.05
C VAL A 10 23.38 6.03 11.19
N GLU A 11 23.65 7.18 10.58
CA GLU A 11 22.59 8.15 10.31
C GLU A 11 21.57 7.46 9.42
N LYS A 12 20.45 7.04 9.98
CA LYS A 12 19.27 6.69 9.21
C LYS A 12 18.95 7.90 8.36
N ASN A 13 19.13 7.78 7.04
CA ASN A 13 18.61 8.75 6.08
C ASN A 13 17.14 8.95 6.40
N LYS A 14 16.82 10.07 7.07
CA LYS A 14 15.44 10.45 7.39
C LYS A 14 14.81 10.97 6.10
N THR A 15 14.40 10.06 5.22
CA THR A 15 13.58 10.43 4.08
C THR A 15 12.27 11.00 4.62
N THR A 16 11.96 12.21 4.22
CA THR A 16 10.74 12.91 4.62
C THR A 16 9.87 13.15 3.41
N TYR A 17 8.56 13.12 3.62
CA TYR A 17 7.56 13.30 2.57
C TYR A 17 6.52 14.31 3.01
N ARG A 18 6.10 15.16 2.09
CA ARG A 18 5.00 16.08 2.33
C ARG A 18 3.67 15.36 2.23
N ILE A 19 2.85 15.54 3.25
CA ILE A 19 1.47 15.04 3.32
C ILE A 19 0.54 16.23 3.36
N VAL A 20 -0.46 16.21 2.50
CA VAL A 20 -1.56 17.19 2.45
C VAL A 20 -2.87 16.45 2.67
N SER A 21 -3.74 16.96 3.53
CA SER A 21 -5.12 16.47 3.63
C SER A 21 -6.11 17.57 3.32
N VAL A 22 -7.18 17.23 2.61
CA VAL A 22 -8.26 18.14 2.24
C VAL A 22 -9.58 17.53 2.70
N GLY A 23 -10.37 18.32 3.42
CA GLY A 23 -11.67 17.87 3.96
C GLY A 23 -11.56 17.12 5.30
N ALA A 24 -10.40 17.13 5.95
CA ALA A 24 -10.23 16.65 7.31
C ALA A 24 -10.66 17.71 8.35
N VAL A 25 -10.95 17.27 9.59
CA VAL A 25 -11.22 18.17 10.73
C VAL A 25 -10.02 19.06 11.00
N ASP A 26 -8.83 18.45 11.03
CA ASP A 26 -7.54 19.12 11.14
C ASP A 26 -6.82 18.89 9.81
N GLU A 27 -6.88 19.87 8.92
CA GLU A 27 -6.19 19.78 7.63
C GLU A 27 -4.68 19.77 7.83
N ILE A 28 -4.02 18.86 7.14
CA ILE A 28 -2.59 18.65 7.19
C ILE A 28 -1.95 19.26 5.93
N ASP A 29 -0.90 20.04 6.11
CA ASP A 29 0.07 20.39 5.09
C ASP A 29 1.45 20.44 5.77
N ASN A 30 2.07 19.29 5.91
CA ASN A 30 3.32 19.16 6.65
C ASN A 30 4.20 18.04 6.09
N THR A 31 5.46 18.04 6.53
CA THR A 31 6.46 17.04 6.13
C THR A 31 6.73 16.09 7.29
N TYR A 32 6.63 14.79 7.02
CA TYR A 32 6.80 13.72 8.00
C TYR A 32 7.90 12.76 7.58
N THR A 33 8.54 12.15 8.57
CA THR A 33 9.50 11.09 8.31
C THR A 33 8.80 9.82 7.82
N TYR A 34 9.52 9.05 7.01
CA TYR A 34 9.10 7.74 6.58
C TYR A 34 8.54 6.88 7.72
N ASN A 35 7.44 6.18 7.45
CA ASN A 35 6.75 5.28 8.38
C ASN A 35 6.12 5.97 9.61
N THR A 36 5.92 7.29 9.57
CA THR A 36 5.12 7.99 10.59
C THR A 36 3.64 7.67 10.37
N PRO A 37 2.89 7.23 11.40
CA PRO A 37 1.45 7.05 11.30
C PRO A 37 0.76 8.42 11.26
N ILE A 38 -0.13 8.63 10.31
CA ILE A 38 -0.98 9.83 10.17
C ILE A 38 -2.43 9.40 10.17
N THR A 39 -3.24 10.05 11.00
CA THR A 39 -4.68 9.84 11.03
C THR A 39 -5.39 11.08 10.46
N VAL A 40 -6.24 10.87 9.47
CA VAL A 40 -7.18 11.87 8.95
C VAL A 40 -8.59 11.52 9.41
N LYS A 41 -9.36 12.54 9.80
CA LYS A 41 -10.76 12.37 10.21
C LYS A 41 -11.62 13.30 9.39
N PHE A 42 -12.66 12.78 8.79
CA PHE A 42 -13.56 13.54 7.93
C PHE A 42 -14.26 14.67 8.67
N ASN A 43 -14.33 15.85 8.04
CA ASN A 43 -15.00 17.01 8.59
C ASN A 43 -16.47 17.03 8.16
N ASN A 44 -17.35 16.47 8.98
CA ASN A 44 -18.79 16.40 8.73
C ASN A 44 -19.48 17.78 8.55
N LYS A 45 -18.81 18.88 8.94
CA LYS A 45 -19.31 20.24 8.71
C LYS A 45 -19.28 20.66 7.24
N LEU A 46 -18.57 19.92 6.40
CA LEU A 46 -18.52 20.15 4.95
C LEU A 46 -19.76 19.62 4.22
N LEU A 47 -20.55 18.74 4.86
CA LEU A 47 -21.73 18.16 4.26
C LEU A 47 -22.87 19.17 4.16
N THR A 48 -23.50 19.24 3.00
CA THR A 48 -24.78 19.89 2.79
C THR A 48 -25.93 18.87 2.83
N THR A 49 -27.18 19.35 2.75
CA THR A 49 -28.35 18.46 2.83
C THR A 49 -28.31 17.40 1.72
N GLY A 50 -28.35 16.14 2.13
CA GLY A 50 -28.35 14.98 1.22
C GLY A 50 -26.98 14.51 0.79
N GLU A 51 -25.91 15.17 1.19
CA GLU A 51 -24.53 14.72 0.95
C GLU A 51 -24.03 13.79 2.06
N LYS A 52 -23.11 12.91 1.68
CA LYS A 52 -22.49 11.92 2.56
C LYS A 52 -20.99 11.83 2.24
N PHE A 53 -20.20 11.42 3.22
CA PHE A 53 -18.84 11.01 2.99
C PHE A 53 -18.81 9.75 2.11
N ALA A 54 -18.02 9.75 1.05
CA ALA A 54 -17.91 8.66 0.09
C ALA A 54 -16.53 7.97 0.10
N GLY A 55 -15.59 8.47 0.89
CA GLY A 55 -14.25 7.88 1.07
C GLY A 55 -13.14 8.90 1.07
N TRP A 56 -11.93 8.43 1.35
CA TRP A 56 -10.67 9.14 1.17
C TRP A 56 -10.04 8.71 -0.15
N MET A 57 -9.53 9.66 -0.90
CA MET A 57 -8.89 9.47 -2.20
C MET A 57 -7.45 9.96 -2.19
N SER A 58 -6.56 9.23 -2.85
CA SER A 58 -5.20 9.66 -3.15
C SER A 58 -4.93 9.48 -4.65
N GLY A 59 -4.65 10.58 -5.36
CA GLY A 59 -4.72 10.56 -6.81
C GLY A 59 -6.14 10.24 -7.30
N ASP A 60 -6.30 9.22 -8.13
CA ASP A 60 -7.59 8.77 -8.67
C ASP A 60 -8.16 7.56 -7.91
N ASP A 61 -7.48 7.07 -6.87
CA ASP A 61 -7.85 5.86 -6.16
C ASP A 61 -8.52 6.17 -4.82
N ILE A 62 -9.65 5.51 -4.53
CA ILE A 62 -10.21 5.46 -3.17
C ILE A 62 -9.31 4.58 -2.31
N ILE A 63 -8.82 5.12 -1.21
CA ILE A 63 -7.88 4.46 -0.30
C ILE A 63 -8.53 4.00 1.00
N SER A 64 -9.66 4.60 1.40
CA SER A 64 -10.44 4.17 2.55
C SER A 64 -11.87 4.68 2.46
N PHE A 65 -12.81 3.89 3.02
CA PHE A 65 -14.21 4.28 3.23
C PHE A 65 -14.51 4.68 4.67
N ASP A 66 -13.53 4.56 5.57
CA ASP A 66 -13.69 4.91 6.97
C ASP A 66 -13.56 6.43 7.16
N GLU A 67 -14.48 7.07 7.89
CA GLU A 67 -14.41 8.50 8.20
C GLU A 67 -13.13 8.87 8.95
N GLU A 68 -12.59 7.94 9.75
CA GLU A 68 -11.30 8.07 10.41
C GLU A 68 -10.33 7.04 9.83
N TYR A 69 -9.31 7.51 9.12
CA TYR A 69 -8.35 6.66 8.41
C TYR A 69 -6.92 6.96 8.85
N THR A 70 -6.20 5.89 9.22
CA THR A 70 -4.78 5.96 9.57
C THR A 70 -3.94 5.27 8.52
N PHE A 71 -2.92 5.97 8.01
CA PHE A 71 -1.95 5.44 7.06
C PHE A 71 -0.52 5.72 7.52
N PHE A 72 0.45 5.02 6.94
CA PHE A 72 1.86 5.23 7.21
C PHE A 72 2.51 6.00 6.08
N VAL A 73 3.27 7.04 6.41
CA VAL A 73 3.98 7.88 5.44
C VAL A 73 5.02 7.05 4.68
N GLY A 74 4.86 6.92 3.37
CA GLY A 74 5.76 6.18 2.50
C GLY A 74 6.17 6.92 1.24
N ALA A 75 5.40 7.95 0.88
CA ALA A 75 5.62 8.83 -0.27
C ALA A 75 4.92 10.17 -0.02
N GLU A 76 5.18 11.15 -0.88
CA GLU A 76 4.35 12.35 -0.94
C GLU A 76 2.92 11.97 -1.33
N ALA A 77 1.94 12.51 -0.61
CA ALA A 77 0.53 12.21 -0.84
C ALA A 77 -0.37 13.40 -0.55
N THR A 78 -1.40 13.55 -1.37
CA THR A 78 -2.56 14.38 -1.09
C THR A 78 -3.75 13.46 -0.85
N ILE A 79 -4.30 13.52 0.36
CA ILE A 79 -5.43 12.71 0.79
C ILE A 79 -6.66 13.61 0.79
N THR A 80 -7.63 13.34 -0.07
CA THR A 80 -8.82 14.19 -0.25
C THR A 80 -10.08 13.44 0.15
N ALA A 81 -10.93 14.09 0.96
CA ALA A 81 -12.27 13.57 1.25
C ALA A 81 -13.17 13.69 0.03
N VAL A 82 -13.83 12.60 -0.32
CA VAL A 82 -14.83 12.56 -1.37
C VAL A 82 -16.23 12.69 -0.74
N ILE A 83 -17.02 13.62 -1.26
CA ILE A 83 -18.41 13.88 -0.85
C ILE A 83 -19.32 13.53 -2.03
N SER A 84 -20.42 12.85 -1.77
CA SER A 84 -21.37 12.43 -2.78
C SER A 84 -22.81 12.51 -2.26
N THR A 85 -23.74 12.76 -3.16
CA THR A 85 -25.20 12.64 -2.86
C THR A 85 -25.70 11.20 -2.95
N LYS A 86 -24.90 10.31 -3.51
CA LYS A 86 -25.18 8.86 -3.55
C LYS A 86 -24.47 8.17 -2.40
N ASP A 87 -25.04 7.07 -1.92
CA ASP A 87 -24.29 6.17 -1.06
C ASP A 87 -23.02 5.72 -1.79
N ALA A 88 -21.90 5.70 -1.08
CA ALA A 88 -20.68 5.13 -1.61
C ALA A 88 -20.96 3.65 -1.90
N GLU A 89 -20.64 3.20 -3.10
CA GLU A 89 -20.56 1.78 -3.38
C GLU A 89 -19.30 1.25 -2.70
N ILE A 90 -19.48 0.80 -1.46
CA ILE A 90 -18.39 0.26 -0.66
C ILE A 90 -18.03 -1.11 -1.23
N VAL A 91 -16.86 -1.21 -1.84
CA VAL A 91 -16.35 -2.43 -2.50
C VAL A 91 -15.06 -2.90 -1.84
N PRO A 92 -14.69 -4.18 -1.98
CA PRO A 92 -13.38 -4.64 -1.56
C PRO A 92 -12.25 -3.86 -2.22
N ILE A 93 -11.21 -3.54 -1.44
CA ILE A 93 -10.01 -2.85 -1.92
C ILE A 93 -8.74 -3.60 -1.51
N THR A 94 -7.70 -3.50 -2.34
CA THR A 94 -6.33 -3.91 -2.01
C THR A 94 -5.36 -2.90 -2.59
N LEU A 95 -4.43 -2.43 -1.76
CA LEU A 95 -3.50 -1.35 -2.09
C LEU A 95 -2.09 -1.71 -1.63
N VAL A 96 -1.09 -1.15 -2.30
CA VAL A 96 0.26 -1.04 -1.75
C VAL A 96 0.38 0.37 -1.14
N THR A 97 0.35 0.45 0.17
CA THR A 97 0.32 1.73 0.90
C THR A 97 1.71 2.27 1.20
N ASN A 98 2.74 1.44 1.04
CA ASN A 98 4.11 1.85 1.25
C ASN A 98 5.10 1.01 0.44
N VAL A 99 6.09 1.69 -0.15
CA VAL A 99 7.22 1.07 -0.85
C VAL A 99 8.51 1.67 -0.30
N SER A 100 9.46 0.83 0.10
CA SER A 100 10.73 1.26 0.66
C SER A 100 11.87 0.32 0.32
N LEU A 101 13.08 0.79 0.51
CA LEU A 101 14.27 -0.05 0.57
C LEU A 101 14.67 -0.25 2.03
N ILE A 102 15.07 -1.45 2.38
CA ILE A 102 15.54 -1.85 3.72
C ILE A 102 16.84 -2.64 3.59
N GLU A 103 17.49 -2.95 4.71
CA GLU A 103 18.74 -3.71 4.76
C GLU A 103 19.84 -3.10 3.88
N ASN A 104 20.16 -1.82 4.11
CA ASN A 104 21.11 -1.04 3.31
C ASN A 104 20.77 -1.03 1.80
N ASP A 105 19.49 -0.84 1.48
CA ASP A 105 18.95 -0.77 0.12
C ASP A 105 19.11 -2.04 -0.72
N SER A 106 19.30 -3.19 -0.05
CA SER A 106 19.40 -4.49 -0.71
C SER A 106 18.07 -5.22 -0.86
N VAL A 107 17.03 -4.79 -0.11
CA VAL A 107 15.72 -5.43 -0.08
C VAL A 107 14.62 -4.39 -0.36
N ALA A 108 13.81 -4.66 -1.36
CA ALA A 108 12.58 -3.93 -1.62
C ALA A 108 11.47 -4.42 -0.67
N SER A 109 10.84 -3.50 0.04
CA SER A 109 9.78 -3.76 1.01
C SER A 109 8.49 -3.07 0.57
N PHE A 110 7.40 -3.83 0.47
CA PHE A 110 6.08 -3.36 0.07
C PHE A 110 5.10 -3.65 1.21
N LEU A 111 4.41 -2.63 1.70
CA LEU A 111 3.31 -2.79 2.66
C LEU A 111 2.00 -2.81 1.87
N ILE A 112 1.27 -3.90 2.02
CA ILE A 112 -0.01 -4.13 1.35
C ILE A 112 -1.10 -4.06 2.41
N GLU A 113 -2.17 -3.34 2.10
CA GLU A 113 -3.39 -3.29 2.88
C GLU A 113 -4.56 -3.84 2.08
N ARG A 114 -5.50 -4.44 2.77
CA ARG A 114 -6.78 -4.85 2.20
C ARG A 114 -7.91 -4.54 3.15
N SER A 115 -9.01 -4.14 2.59
CA SER A 115 -10.27 -3.93 3.31
C SER A 115 -11.41 -4.54 2.52
N MET A 116 -12.29 -5.21 3.23
CA MET A 116 -13.44 -5.88 2.63
C MET A 116 -14.67 -5.57 3.47
N PRO A 117 -15.69 -4.90 2.91
CA PRO A 117 -16.91 -4.58 3.61
C PRO A 117 -17.75 -5.82 3.88
N ASP A 118 -18.78 -5.68 4.73
CA ASP A 118 -19.75 -6.73 4.97
C ASP A 118 -20.48 -7.13 3.68
N GLY A 119 -20.85 -8.40 3.59
CA GLY A 119 -21.54 -8.96 2.42
C GLY A 119 -20.64 -9.62 1.39
N TYR A 120 -19.32 -9.55 1.58
CA TYR A 120 -18.33 -10.25 0.76
C TYR A 120 -17.64 -11.35 1.55
N GLU A 121 -17.31 -12.46 0.88
CA GLU A 121 -16.57 -13.57 1.48
C GLU A 121 -15.12 -13.57 1.03
N TYR A 122 -14.18 -13.48 1.98
CA TYR A 122 -12.74 -13.54 1.71
C TYR A 122 -12.34 -14.93 1.20
N VAL A 123 -11.55 -14.97 0.13
CA VAL A 123 -11.02 -16.21 -0.44
C VAL A 123 -9.50 -16.25 -0.33
N GLU A 124 -8.80 -15.30 -0.91
CA GLU A 124 -7.34 -15.26 -0.91
C GLU A 124 -6.84 -13.83 -1.16
N SER A 125 -5.71 -13.48 -0.56
CA SER A 125 -5.01 -12.25 -0.91
C SER A 125 -3.50 -12.44 -0.85
N GLY A 126 -2.77 -11.49 -1.46
CA GLY A 126 -1.32 -11.54 -1.47
C GLY A 126 -0.71 -10.56 -2.43
N ALA A 127 0.46 -10.94 -2.95
CA ALA A 127 1.21 -10.19 -3.95
C ALA A 127 1.60 -11.05 -5.15
N ILE A 128 1.67 -10.40 -6.31
CA ILE A 128 2.26 -10.98 -7.51
C ILE A 128 3.39 -10.05 -7.93
N TYR A 129 4.58 -10.57 -8.14
CA TYR A 129 5.77 -9.78 -8.40
C TYR A 129 6.66 -10.39 -9.47
N THR A 130 7.50 -9.54 -10.05
CA THR A 130 8.57 -9.90 -10.96
C THR A 130 9.80 -9.04 -10.70
N ASN A 131 10.98 -9.55 -11.00
CA ASN A 131 12.23 -8.79 -11.05
C ASN A 131 12.65 -8.45 -12.50
N ASP A 132 11.75 -8.57 -13.45
CA ASP A 132 11.92 -8.21 -14.85
C ASP A 132 10.77 -7.30 -15.27
N ALA A 133 11.07 -6.00 -15.45
CA ALA A 133 10.08 -4.99 -15.81
C ALA A 133 9.32 -5.31 -17.12
N THR A 134 9.89 -6.11 -18.02
CA THR A 134 9.20 -6.55 -19.26
C THR A 134 8.02 -7.47 -18.98
N ASN A 135 7.97 -8.08 -17.80
CA ASN A 135 6.86 -8.92 -17.35
C ASN A 135 5.84 -8.18 -16.49
N ALA A 136 5.97 -6.86 -16.28
CA ALA A 136 5.07 -6.08 -15.44
C ALA A 136 3.61 -6.17 -15.90
N SER A 137 3.34 -6.20 -17.20
CA SER A 137 1.99 -6.36 -17.76
C SER A 137 1.34 -7.73 -17.46
N LYS A 138 2.13 -8.72 -17.02
CA LYS A 138 1.67 -10.08 -16.68
C LYS A 138 1.38 -10.26 -15.19
N LEU A 139 1.46 -9.20 -14.37
CA LEU A 139 1.23 -9.26 -12.93
C LEU A 139 -0.26 -9.44 -12.58
N LYS A 140 -0.79 -10.60 -12.96
CA LYS A 140 -2.12 -11.12 -12.66
C LYS A 140 -2.02 -12.60 -12.34
N LEU A 141 -3.00 -13.18 -11.64
CA LEU A 141 -3.01 -14.61 -11.30
C LEU A 141 -2.76 -15.52 -12.52
N ALA A 142 -3.35 -15.19 -13.66
CA ALA A 142 -3.16 -15.95 -14.91
C ALA A 142 -1.72 -15.88 -15.47
N GLY A 143 -0.93 -14.90 -15.09
CA GLY A 143 0.47 -14.75 -15.52
C GLY A 143 1.50 -15.41 -14.62
N VAL A 144 1.07 -15.92 -13.45
CA VAL A 144 1.97 -16.58 -12.47
C VAL A 144 2.50 -17.87 -13.08
N ASN A 145 3.85 -17.98 -13.13
CA ASN A 145 4.54 -19.17 -13.65
C ASN A 145 5.59 -19.72 -12.67
N GLY A 146 5.73 -19.11 -11.49
CA GLY A 146 6.65 -19.54 -10.43
C GLY A 146 8.13 -19.21 -10.67
N THR A 147 8.51 -18.73 -11.85
CA THR A 147 9.89 -18.38 -12.21
C THR A 147 10.07 -16.89 -12.44
N THR A 148 9.48 -16.32 -13.48
CA THR A 148 9.58 -14.90 -13.82
C THR A 148 8.48 -14.07 -13.21
N VAL A 149 7.28 -14.63 -13.06
CA VAL A 149 6.15 -14.03 -12.35
C VAL A 149 5.79 -14.93 -11.18
N ARG A 150 5.97 -14.44 -9.98
CA ARG A 150 5.83 -15.19 -8.73
C ARG A 150 4.67 -14.66 -7.90
N LYS A 151 4.06 -15.57 -7.12
CA LYS A 151 2.95 -15.25 -6.20
C LYS A 151 3.39 -15.50 -4.76
N MET A 152 3.04 -14.57 -3.88
CA MET A 152 3.07 -14.72 -2.42
C MET A 152 1.65 -14.62 -1.89
N ILE A 153 1.25 -15.58 -1.08
CA ILE A 153 -0.07 -15.63 -0.45
C ILE A 153 0.06 -15.07 0.98
N SER A 154 -0.89 -14.24 1.40
CA SER A 154 -0.97 -13.77 2.77
C SER A 154 -1.19 -14.95 3.73
N LYS A 155 -0.40 -15.01 4.80
CA LYS A 155 -0.59 -16.00 5.87
C LYS A 155 -1.83 -15.69 6.73
N PHE A 156 -2.23 -14.44 6.79
CA PHE A 156 -3.41 -13.99 7.54
C PHE A 156 -4.62 -13.97 6.60
N GLN A 157 -5.50 -14.95 6.78
CA GLN A 157 -6.73 -15.11 6.00
C GLN A 157 -7.87 -14.36 6.71
N SER A 158 -7.85 -13.05 6.64
CA SER A 158 -8.88 -12.18 7.19
C SER A 158 -9.33 -11.15 6.16
N ALA A 159 -10.58 -10.73 6.26
CA ALA A 159 -11.19 -9.73 5.37
C ALA A 159 -10.39 -8.44 5.33
N ASN A 160 -9.95 -7.97 6.50
CA ASN A 160 -9.16 -6.75 6.66
C ASN A 160 -7.76 -7.08 7.19
N GLY A 161 -6.76 -6.31 6.81
CA GLY A 161 -5.44 -6.46 7.38
C GLY A 161 -4.31 -6.02 6.47
N GLN A 162 -3.11 -6.15 7.00
CA GLN A 162 -1.87 -5.76 6.34
C GLN A 162 -0.98 -6.97 6.07
N MET A 163 -0.18 -6.87 5.03
CA MET A 163 0.86 -7.83 4.67
C MET A 163 2.10 -7.05 4.23
N ARG A 164 3.27 -7.41 4.78
CA ARG A 164 4.55 -6.90 4.29
C ARG A 164 5.23 -7.94 3.41
N VAL A 165 5.66 -7.51 2.23
CA VAL A 165 6.42 -8.32 1.26
C VAL A 165 7.81 -7.74 1.14
N ASN A 166 8.82 -8.52 1.50
CA ASN A 166 10.22 -8.16 1.38
C ASN A 166 10.87 -9.02 0.29
N ILE A 167 11.50 -8.39 -0.69
CA ILE A 167 12.11 -9.08 -1.83
C ILE A 167 13.55 -8.57 -1.97
N GLY A 168 14.50 -9.46 -1.71
CA GLY A 168 15.93 -9.21 -1.92
C GLY A 168 16.40 -9.75 -3.27
N SER A 169 17.50 -9.20 -3.76
CA SER A 169 18.24 -9.72 -4.92
C SER A 169 19.70 -9.90 -4.57
N THR A 170 20.31 -10.97 -5.09
CA THR A 170 21.77 -11.19 -4.98
C THR A 170 22.59 -10.25 -5.86
N ALA A 171 21.93 -9.42 -6.67
CA ALA A 171 22.57 -8.39 -7.49
C ALA A 171 21.98 -7.03 -7.16
N GLY A 172 22.80 -6.03 -6.90
CA GLY A 172 22.36 -4.62 -6.80
C GLY A 172 21.76 -4.13 -8.12
N GLY A 173 20.93 -3.10 -8.06
CA GLY A 173 20.27 -2.53 -9.24
C GLY A 173 19.09 -3.34 -9.76
N SER A 174 18.58 -4.30 -8.99
CA SER A 174 17.40 -5.10 -9.37
C SER A 174 16.13 -4.31 -9.16
N THR A 175 15.31 -4.17 -10.21
CA THR A 175 13.98 -3.56 -10.12
C THR A 175 12.92 -4.62 -9.93
N PHE A 176 12.17 -4.50 -8.84
CA PHE A 176 11.01 -5.34 -8.56
C PHE A 176 9.73 -4.58 -8.89
N CYS A 177 8.86 -5.20 -9.69
CA CYS A 177 7.50 -4.73 -9.93
C CYS A 177 6.53 -5.66 -9.19
N LEU A 178 5.54 -5.07 -8.52
CA LEU A 178 4.58 -5.79 -7.69
C LEU A 178 3.18 -5.22 -7.83
N VAL A 179 2.18 -6.08 -7.79
CA VAL A 179 0.78 -5.75 -7.53
C VAL A 179 0.31 -6.53 -6.30
N SER A 180 -0.55 -5.93 -5.48
CA SER A 180 -1.35 -6.68 -4.54
C SER A 180 -2.58 -7.26 -5.24
N TYR A 181 -3.13 -8.36 -4.72
CA TYR A 181 -4.39 -8.92 -5.19
C TYR A 181 -5.27 -9.34 -4.02
N LEU A 182 -6.57 -9.28 -4.23
CA LEU A 182 -7.60 -9.77 -3.32
C LEU A 182 -8.64 -10.53 -4.13
N THR A 183 -8.87 -11.77 -3.77
CA THR A 183 -9.92 -12.63 -4.33
C THR A 183 -11.01 -12.80 -3.30
N TYR A 184 -12.24 -12.59 -3.70
CA TYR A 184 -13.42 -12.67 -2.84
C TYR A 184 -14.62 -13.23 -3.61
N ARG A 185 -15.66 -13.64 -2.87
CA ARG A 185 -17.00 -13.89 -3.39
C ARG A 185 -17.89 -12.71 -3.05
N ASP A 186 -18.66 -12.27 -4.00
CA ASP A 186 -19.70 -11.29 -3.79
C ASP A 186 -21.02 -11.94 -3.33
N ALA A 187 -22.05 -11.13 -3.09
CA ALA A 187 -23.31 -11.60 -2.50
C ALA A 187 -24.06 -12.65 -3.37
N ASP A 188 -23.81 -12.68 -4.67
CA ASP A 188 -24.37 -13.66 -5.60
C ASP A 188 -23.50 -14.96 -5.70
N GLY A 189 -22.37 -15.02 -4.99
CA GLY A 189 -21.45 -16.13 -4.95
C GLY A 189 -20.41 -16.11 -6.09
N SER A 190 -20.39 -15.07 -6.92
CA SER A 190 -19.41 -14.96 -8.00
C SER A 190 -18.01 -14.70 -7.45
N LEU A 191 -17.01 -15.34 -8.05
CA LEU A 191 -15.62 -15.19 -7.65
C LEU A 191 -14.96 -14.04 -8.41
N THR A 192 -14.52 -13.02 -7.69
CA THR A 192 -13.87 -11.84 -8.26
C THR A 192 -12.45 -11.70 -7.71
N THR A 193 -11.52 -11.25 -8.56
CA THR A 193 -10.16 -10.88 -8.14
C THR A 193 -9.86 -9.45 -8.60
N ILE A 194 -9.50 -8.62 -7.65
CA ILE A 194 -9.05 -7.25 -7.89
C ILE A 194 -7.54 -7.14 -7.65
N TYR A 195 -6.94 -6.12 -8.24
CA TYR A 195 -5.50 -5.85 -8.19
C TYR A 195 -5.26 -4.38 -7.91
N SER A 196 -4.19 -4.07 -7.18
CA SER A 196 -3.69 -2.70 -7.09
C SER A 196 -3.06 -2.25 -8.42
N PRO A 197 -2.76 -0.95 -8.56
CA PRO A 197 -1.77 -0.48 -9.52
C PRO A 197 -0.42 -1.21 -9.37
N ILE A 198 0.43 -1.12 -10.40
CA ILE A 198 1.78 -1.67 -10.36
C ILE A 198 2.68 -0.72 -9.58
N TYR A 199 3.34 -1.24 -8.56
CA TYR A 199 4.37 -0.53 -7.79
C TYR A 199 5.74 -1.12 -8.09
N SER A 200 6.78 -0.28 -8.01
CA SER A 200 8.15 -0.72 -8.26
C SER A 200 9.13 -0.15 -7.26
N ALA A 201 10.19 -0.92 -6.99
CA ALA A 201 11.35 -0.48 -6.23
C ALA A 201 12.62 -1.06 -6.85
N THR A 202 13.70 -0.27 -6.86
CA THR A 202 14.99 -0.70 -7.39
C THR A 202 16.03 -0.73 -6.27
N THR A 203 16.58 -1.90 -5.97
CA THR A 203 17.65 -2.05 -4.97
C THR A 203 18.94 -1.43 -5.49
N THR A 204 19.74 -0.83 -4.61
CA THR A 204 21.04 -0.25 -4.96
C THR A 204 22.21 -1.16 -4.53
N ALA A 205 21.97 -2.04 -3.57
CA ALA A 205 22.92 -3.02 -3.07
C ALA A 205 22.42 -4.46 -3.28
N ALA A 206 23.35 -5.42 -3.22
CA ALA A 206 23.02 -6.84 -3.19
C ALA A 206 22.57 -7.26 -1.78
N ALA A 207 21.57 -8.14 -1.70
CA ALA A 207 21.21 -8.79 -0.45
C ALA A 207 22.30 -9.82 -0.06
N VAL A 208 22.70 -9.80 1.21
CA VAL A 208 23.72 -10.70 1.77
C VAL A 208 23.05 -11.97 2.28
#